data_ee796e02087f0237ef0407b671de5fe3
#
_entry.id   ee796e02087f0237ef0407b671de5fe3
#
_cell.length_a   1.000
_cell.length_b   1.000
_cell.length_c   1.000
_cell.angle_alpha   90.00
_cell.angle_beta   90.00
_cell.angle_gamma   90.00
#
_symmetry.space_group_name_H-M   'P 1'
#
loop_
_entity.id
_entity.type
_entity.pdbx_description
1 polymer ?
#
loop_
_entity_poly.entity_id
_entity_poly.type
_entity_poly.pdbx_seq_one_letter_code
_entity_poly.pdbx_strand_id
1 'polypeptide(L)' 'MTRVVKIEKTGDPEVLKIENIEIEQPGPDEALIETKAIALNFIDCYHRSGLYPVKLPSGIGLEASGIIKKVGAKV' A
#
# COMPACT_ATOMS: atom_id res chain seq x y z
N MET A 1 -11.13 -2.54 10.46
CA MET A 1 -9.77 -3.00 10.12
C MET A 1 -9.59 -3.07 8.63
N THR A 2 -8.39 -2.79 8.19
CA THR A 2 -8.04 -2.78 6.76
C THR A 2 -7.02 -3.85 6.48
N ARG A 3 -7.20 -4.59 5.39
CA ARG A 3 -6.22 -5.57 4.95
C ARG A 3 -5.23 -4.93 3.98
N VAL A 4 -3.96 -5.22 4.17
CA VAL A 4 -2.89 -4.75 3.30
C VAL A 4 -2.00 -5.91 2.91
N VAL A 5 -1.35 -5.80 1.75
CA VAL A 5 -0.32 -6.74 1.33
C VAL A 5 1.03 -6.10 1.63
N LYS A 6 1.87 -6.82 2.37
CA LYS A 6 3.20 -6.34 2.75
C LYS A 6 4.26 -7.40 2.51
N ILE A 7 5.49 -6.94 2.38
CA ILE A 7 6.67 -7.81 2.37
C ILE A 7 7.61 -7.39 3.49
N GLU A 8 8.17 -8.35 4.19
CA GLU A 8 9.22 -8.12 5.18
C GLU A 8 10.60 -8.41 4.62
N LYS A 9 10.65 -9.19 3.55
CA LYS A 9 11.85 -9.50 2.79
C LYS A 9 11.49 -9.60 1.32
N THR A 10 12.47 -9.46 0.44
CA THR A 10 12.29 -9.67 -0.99
C THR A 10 12.40 -11.14 -1.34
N GLY A 11 11.86 -11.54 -2.49
CA GLY A 11 11.94 -12.91 -2.96
C GLY A 11 10.79 -13.28 -3.90
N ASP A 12 10.45 -14.55 -3.92
CA ASP A 12 9.40 -15.13 -4.73
C ASP A 12 8.01 -14.77 -4.19
N PRO A 13 6.92 -15.09 -4.90
CA PRO A 13 5.57 -14.68 -4.48
C PRO A 13 5.17 -15.04 -3.05
N GLU A 14 5.75 -16.08 -2.46
CA GLU A 14 5.44 -16.47 -1.08
C GLU A 14 5.88 -15.46 -0.02
N VAL A 15 6.69 -14.46 -0.38
CA VAL A 15 7.03 -13.37 0.57
C VAL A 15 5.89 -12.39 0.77
N LEU A 16 4.88 -12.41 -0.09
CA LEU A 16 3.70 -11.56 0.04
C LEU A 16 2.85 -12.05 1.21
N LYS A 17 2.52 -11.13 2.11
CA LYS A 17 1.72 -11.42 3.30
C LYS A 17 0.55 -10.47 3.39
N ILE A 18 -0.60 -10.99 3.80
CA ILE A 18 -1.78 -10.17 4.05
C ILE A 18 -1.84 -9.90 5.55
N GLU A 19 -1.91 -8.63 5.91
CA GLU A 19 -2.03 -8.21 7.31
C GLU A 19 -3.25 -7.32 7.50
N ASN A 20 -3.82 -7.37 8.70
CA ASN A 20 -4.85 -6.44 9.11
C ASN A 20 -4.19 -5.29 9.87
N ILE A 21 -4.51 -4.07 9.48
CA ILE A 21 -3.99 -2.88 10.15
C ILE A 21 -5.13 -1.94 10.54
N GLU A 22 -4.88 -1.11 11.53
CA GLU A 22 -5.74 0.01 11.87
C GLU A 22 -5.31 1.21 11.03
N ILE A 23 -6.29 1.90 10.44
CA ILE A 23 -6.04 3.11 9.68
C ILE A 23 -6.22 4.31 10.60
N GLU A 24 -5.20 5.13 10.72
CA GLU A 24 -5.26 6.37 11.49
C GLU A 24 -6.02 7.45 10.73
N GLN A 25 -6.45 8.48 11.47
CA GLN A 25 -7.07 9.63 10.84
C GLN A 25 -6.04 10.34 9.94
N PRO A 26 -6.49 10.94 8.81
CA PRO A 26 -5.55 11.63 7.92
C PRO A 26 -4.87 12.80 8.61
N GLY A 27 -3.57 12.98 8.36
CA GLY A 27 -2.83 14.13 8.80
C GLY A 27 -3.27 15.41 8.06
N PRO A 28 -2.68 16.58 8.38
CA PRO A 28 -3.11 17.86 7.81
C PRO A 28 -3.13 17.90 6.29
N ASP A 29 -2.17 17.26 5.64
CA ASP A 29 -2.01 17.28 4.19
C ASP A 29 -2.43 15.96 3.53
N GLU A 30 -3.17 15.12 4.24
CA GLU A 30 -3.55 13.79 3.79
C GLU A 30 -5.04 13.66 3.56
N ALA A 31 -5.42 12.67 2.74
CA ALA A 31 -6.80 12.29 2.54
C ALA A 31 -6.96 10.80 2.83
N LEU A 32 -8.09 10.44 3.44
CA LEU A 32 -8.47 9.04 3.64
C LEU A 32 -9.32 8.60 2.45
N ILE A 33 -8.89 7.56 1.78
CA ILE A 33 -9.57 7.04 0.59
C ILE A 33 -10.10 5.64 0.85
N GLU A 34 -11.38 5.44 0.55
CA GLU A 34 -11.96 4.11 0.47
C GLU A 34 -11.61 3.54 -0.90
N THR A 35 -10.69 2.60 -0.94
CA THR A 35 -10.20 2.01 -2.19
C THR A 35 -11.28 1.14 -2.83
N LYS A 36 -11.56 1.38 -4.10
CA LYS A 36 -12.55 0.61 -4.88
C LYS A 36 -11.89 -0.30 -5.91
N ALA A 37 -10.74 0.09 -6.43
CA ALA A 37 -10.01 -0.70 -7.42
C ALA A 37 -8.51 -0.49 -7.25
N ILE A 38 -7.77 -1.54 -7.55
CA ILE A 38 -6.31 -1.54 -7.49
C ILE A 38 -5.79 -2.09 -8.79
N ALA A 39 -4.78 -1.45 -9.37
CA ALA A 39 -4.11 -1.97 -10.56
C ALA A 39 -2.76 -2.58 -10.19
N LEU A 40 -2.45 -3.69 -10.83
CA LEU A 40 -1.16 -4.36 -10.68
C LEU A 40 -0.25 -3.96 -11.84
N ASN A 41 0.98 -3.62 -11.53
CA ASN A 41 1.99 -3.21 -12.51
C ASN A 41 3.25 -4.07 -12.36
N PHE A 42 4.06 -4.15 -13.43
CA PHE A 42 5.30 -4.92 -13.37
C PHE A 42 6.26 -4.43 -12.29
N ILE A 43 6.26 -3.14 -11.97
CA ILE A 43 7.12 -2.60 -10.92
C ILE A 43 6.82 -3.22 -9.56
N ASP A 44 5.59 -3.65 -9.33
CA ASP A 44 5.22 -4.32 -8.08
C ASP A 44 6.00 -5.63 -7.93
N CYS A 45 6.19 -6.35 -9.02
CA CYS A 45 7.01 -7.55 -9.04
C CYS A 45 8.48 -7.23 -8.80
N TYR A 46 8.98 -6.11 -9.33
CA TYR A 46 10.36 -5.69 -9.15
C TYR A 46 10.64 -5.30 -7.70
N HIS A 47 9.70 -4.64 -7.05
CA HIS A 47 9.82 -4.33 -5.62
C HIS A 47 9.80 -5.61 -4.79
N ARG A 48 8.89 -6.54 -5.09
CA ARG A 48 8.80 -7.80 -4.38
C ARG A 48 10.07 -8.64 -4.53
N SER A 49 10.62 -8.74 -5.73
CA SER A 49 11.80 -9.56 -6.01
C SER A 49 13.11 -8.92 -5.53
N GLY A 50 13.12 -7.62 -5.32
CA GLY A 50 14.32 -6.89 -4.94
C GLY A 50 15.11 -6.32 -6.12
N LEU A 51 14.61 -6.45 -7.36
CA LEU A 51 15.25 -5.86 -8.53
C LEU A 51 15.33 -4.34 -8.38
N TYR A 52 14.25 -3.71 -7.89
CA TYR A 52 14.24 -2.30 -7.50
C TYR A 52 14.11 -2.25 -5.97
N PRO A 53 15.15 -1.78 -5.25
CA PRO A 53 15.14 -1.80 -3.79
C PRO A 53 14.04 -0.94 -3.19
N VAL A 54 13.45 -1.44 -2.09
CA VAL A 54 12.53 -0.67 -1.26
C VAL A 54 12.95 -0.82 0.19
N LYS A 55 12.55 0.14 1.00
CA LYS A 55 12.80 0.07 2.45
C LYS A 55 11.84 -0.94 3.07
N LEU A 56 12.36 -1.99 3.67
CA LEU A 56 11.57 -3.05 4.29
C LEU A 56 11.30 -2.78 5.78
N PRO A 57 10.16 -3.19 6.33
CA PRO A 57 9.02 -3.78 5.63
C PRO A 57 8.32 -2.77 4.73
N SER A 58 7.71 -3.24 3.65
CA SER A 58 7.08 -2.37 2.67
C SER A 58 5.73 -2.92 2.24
N GLY A 59 4.80 -2.01 1.95
CA GLY A 59 3.64 -2.33 1.16
C GLY A 59 4.04 -2.52 -0.30
N ILE A 60 3.14 -3.06 -1.09
CA ILE A 60 3.31 -3.27 -2.53
C ILE A 60 2.13 -2.62 -3.24
N GLY A 61 2.41 -1.98 -4.36
CA GLY A 61 1.39 -1.36 -5.19
C GLY A 61 1.54 0.15 -5.26
N LEU A 62 1.26 0.71 -6.42
CA LEU A 62 1.44 2.15 -6.69
C LEU A 62 0.18 2.79 -7.27
N GLU A 63 -0.88 2.03 -7.49
CA GLU A 63 -2.01 2.53 -8.24
C GLU A 63 -3.32 2.02 -7.67
N ALA A 64 -4.24 2.96 -7.44
CA ALA A 64 -5.56 2.63 -6.94
C ALA A 64 -6.53 3.74 -7.32
N SER A 65 -7.82 3.42 -7.31
CA SER A 65 -8.88 4.41 -7.38
C SER A 65 -9.87 4.18 -6.24
N GLY A 66 -10.52 5.24 -5.82
CA GLY A 66 -11.45 5.13 -4.70
C GLY A 66 -12.19 6.43 -4.44
N ILE A 67 -12.84 6.49 -3.29
CA ILE A 67 -13.67 7.62 -2.88
C ILE A 67 -13.02 8.27 -1.66
N ILE A 68 -12.88 9.60 -1.72
CA ILE A 68 -12.37 10.36 -0.58
C ILE A 68 -13.42 10.35 0.53
N LYS A 69 -13.04 9.87 1.71
CA LYS A 69 -13.92 9.80 2.88
C LYS A 69 -13.68 10.92 3.86
N LYS A 70 -12.44 11.33 4.05
CA LYS A 70 -12.03 12.40 4.95
C LYS A 70 -10.81 13.08 4.39
N VAL A 71 -10.64 14.34 4.75
CA VAL A 71 -9.46 15.12 4.39
C VAL A 71 -8.88 15.77 5.64
N GLY A 72 -7.56 16.01 5.60
CA GLY A 72 -6.89 16.74 6.65
C GLY A 72 -7.22 18.23 6.61
N ALA A 73 -6.81 18.94 7.64
CA ALA A 73 -7.19 20.35 7.83
C ALA A 73 -6.65 21.30 6.75
N LYS A 74 -5.59 20.88 6.03
CA LYS A 74 -4.96 21.72 4.99
C LYS A 74 -5.29 21.26 3.56
N VAL A 75 -6.17 20.33 3.42
CA VAL A 75 -6.60 19.85 2.11
C VAL A 75 -7.83 20.61 1.63
#